data_37b39608bf8a32d3584b0ce6890bdf46
#
_entry.id   37b39608bf8a32d3584b0ce6890bdf46
#
_cell.length_a   1.000
_cell.length_b   1.000
_cell.length_c   1.000
_cell.angle_alpha   90.00
_cell.angle_beta   90.00
_cell.angle_gamma   90.00
#
_symmetry.space_group_name_H-M   'P 1'
#
loop_
_entity.id
_entity.type
_entity.pdbx_description
1 polymer ?
#
loop_
_entity_poly.entity_id
_entity_poly.type
_entity_poly.pdbx_seq_one_letter_code
_entity_poly.pdbx_strand_id
1 'polypeptide(L)'
;MLKIRYKEQTINICTGLLITCFIVWIVSSFSFLNTSRDRNDEGVKTTAMSDNQRPPKPLGDKGKQLNAILRDCGQLCDTSRKGSPGPYFDHVTAPIDCMALFKNDYIDLGHGQSVAPKEMPPELVDGYTMGGRIRTGKLYFNEQFLGQKQSIPVWTVEAVNKMIQLAKKGMLEGTYGRNDTNSLRDGLKNTPGIINGRVLVIGSRNPWVEACVLEAGAREIVTLEYGAINSKHPQLKTMVPLEFRRNFLENKLEKFDAVVTFSSVEHSGLGRFGDMLNPWGDIITIARAWCVTKDGGYLTIGVPYDFDNEYIRFNGDRGYGKIRYPYLTTNWKQYYIGWGVQRVHVFTKSKYI
;
A
#
# COMPACT_ATOMS: atom_id res chain seq x y z
N MET A 1 51.44 -39.25 12.50
CA MET A 1 51.64 -38.37 11.35
C MET A 1 50.77 -38.86 10.22
N LEU A 2 49.56 -38.28 10.03
CA LEU A 2 48.72 -38.53 8.87
C LEU A 2 48.39 -37.17 8.25
N LYS A 3 48.91 -36.92 7.05
CA LYS A 3 48.63 -35.77 6.20
C LYS A 3 47.28 -35.98 5.51
N ILE A 4 46.30 -35.15 5.78
CA ILE A 4 45.03 -35.06 5.03
C ILE A 4 45.27 -34.04 3.93
N ARG A 5 45.20 -34.49 2.67
CA ARG A 5 45.12 -33.64 1.47
C ARG A 5 43.67 -33.22 1.29
N TYR A 6 43.39 -31.92 1.36
CA TYR A 6 42.12 -31.36 0.88
C TYR A 6 42.23 -31.10 -0.62
N LYS A 7 41.25 -31.62 -1.37
CA LYS A 7 41.09 -31.38 -2.81
C LYS A 7 40.51 -29.99 -3.06
N GLU A 8 41.27 -29.16 -3.74
CA GLU A 8 40.78 -27.96 -4.44
C GLU A 8 39.98 -28.37 -5.68
N GLN A 9 38.66 -28.34 -5.61
CA GLN A 9 37.77 -28.35 -6.78
C GLN A 9 36.32 -28.07 -6.30
N THR A 10 35.97 -26.81 -6.03
CA THR A 10 34.56 -26.40 -6.01
C THR A 10 34.38 -24.83 -5.87
N ILE A 11 35.26 -24.03 -6.44
CA ILE A 11 35.15 -22.56 -6.33
C ILE A 11 34.80 -21.86 -7.66
N ASN A 12 34.69 -22.56 -8.79
CA ASN A 12 34.56 -21.89 -10.09
C ASN A 12 33.17 -21.82 -10.70
N ILE A 13 32.08 -22.19 -10.00
CA ILE A 13 30.73 -22.11 -10.55
C ILE A 13 29.86 -20.99 -9.91
N CYS A 14 30.18 -20.58 -8.69
CA CYS A 14 29.38 -19.48 -8.05
C CYS A 14 29.80 -18.08 -8.43
N THR A 15 31.01 -17.84 -8.92
CA THR A 15 31.48 -16.49 -9.31
C THR A 15 30.95 -16.03 -10.66
N GLY A 16 30.59 -16.93 -11.56
CA GLY A 16 30.05 -16.57 -12.90
C GLY A 16 28.60 -16.04 -12.85
N LEU A 17 27.79 -16.57 -11.96
CA LEU A 17 26.36 -16.16 -11.82
C LEU A 17 26.17 -14.84 -11.07
N LEU A 18 27.06 -14.51 -10.15
CA LEU A 18 27.02 -13.22 -9.43
C LEU A 18 27.48 -12.06 -10.29
N ILE A 19 28.41 -12.26 -11.23
CA ILE A 19 28.88 -11.21 -12.14
C ILE A 19 27.82 -10.89 -13.20
N THR A 20 27.05 -11.85 -13.69
CA THR A 20 25.96 -11.61 -14.64
C THR A 20 24.77 -10.86 -14.02
N CYS A 21 24.42 -11.13 -12.77
CA CYS A 21 23.38 -10.37 -12.08
C CYS A 21 23.82 -8.92 -11.78
N PHE A 22 25.10 -8.67 -11.49
CA PHE A 22 25.64 -7.32 -11.25
C PHE A 22 25.73 -6.50 -12.54
N ILE A 23 26.05 -7.12 -13.69
CA ILE A 23 26.12 -6.42 -14.98
C ILE A 23 24.74 -6.04 -15.49
N VAL A 24 23.72 -6.86 -15.30
CA VAL A 24 22.33 -6.51 -15.66
C VAL A 24 21.82 -5.36 -14.79
N TRP A 25 22.22 -5.27 -13.52
CA TRP A 25 21.84 -4.17 -12.61
C TRP A 25 22.55 -2.84 -12.97
N ILE A 26 23.83 -2.89 -13.38
CA ILE A 26 24.61 -1.71 -13.79
C ILE A 26 24.14 -1.20 -15.15
N VAL A 27 23.77 -2.04 -16.09
CA VAL A 27 23.30 -1.60 -17.43
C VAL A 27 21.92 -0.93 -17.36
N SER A 28 21.05 -1.33 -16.44
CA SER A 28 19.77 -0.64 -16.20
C SER A 28 19.92 0.69 -15.45
N SER A 29 21.04 0.93 -14.77
CA SER A 29 21.31 2.19 -14.07
C SER A 29 22.05 3.24 -14.91
N PHE A 30 22.67 2.86 -16.02
CA PHE A 30 23.46 3.78 -16.88
C PHE A 30 22.73 4.34 -18.09
N SER A 31 21.49 3.94 -18.36
CA SER A 31 20.68 4.48 -19.46
C SER A 31 20.03 5.84 -19.17
N PHE A 32 20.34 6.50 -18.06
CA PHE A 32 19.71 7.76 -17.64
C PHE A 32 20.62 9.00 -17.68
N LEU A 33 21.83 8.90 -18.24
CA LEU A 33 22.74 10.05 -18.36
C LEU A 33 23.26 10.19 -19.79
N ASN A 34 22.46 10.70 -20.71
CA ASN A 34 22.92 11.51 -21.84
C ASN A 34 21.74 11.91 -22.72
N THR A 35 21.20 13.09 -22.51
CA THR A 35 20.70 13.99 -23.57
C THR A 35 20.57 15.38 -22.96
N SER A 36 21.61 16.17 -23.13
CA SER A 36 21.51 17.62 -23.03
C SER A 36 22.28 18.20 -24.23
N ARG A 37 21.65 19.16 -24.84
CA ARG A 37 22.05 20.15 -25.85
C ARG A 37 21.45 19.93 -27.24
N ASP A 38 20.53 20.82 -27.55
CA ASP A 38 20.84 21.88 -28.49
C ASP A 38 19.87 23.06 -28.33
N ARG A 39 20.46 24.23 -28.47
CA ARG A 39 19.90 25.58 -28.43
C ARG A 39 19.42 26.02 -29.82
N ASN A 40 18.48 26.90 -29.81
CA ASN A 40 18.33 28.18 -30.57
C ASN A 40 16.82 28.36 -30.81
N ASP A 41 16.21 29.44 -30.61
CA ASP A 41 16.37 30.86 -30.50
C ASP A 41 15.15 31.53 -31.14
N GLU A 42 14.84 32.71 -30.66
CA GLU A 42 13.93 33.74 -31.21
C GLU A 42 12.42 33.69 -30.79
N GLY A 43 12.10 34.47 -29.92
CA GLY A 43 11.44 35.68 -29.63
C GLY A 43 10.08 35.96 -30.27
N VAL A 44 8.99 35.80 -29.48
CA VAL A 44 7.81 36.72 -29.58
C VAL A 44 7.35 37.02 -28.15
N LYS A 45 7.53 38.27 -27.72
CA LYS A 45 6.95 38.80 -26.50
C LYS A 45 5.45 38.95 -26.67
N THR A 46 4.70 38.01 -26.13
CA THR A 46 3.30 38.22 -25.78
C THR A 46 3.20 38.44 -24.27
N THR A 47 2.79 39.63 -23.88
CA THR A 47 2.48 40.00 -22.49
C THR A 47 1.51 38.98 -21.89
N ALA A 48 2.02 38.19 -20.97
CA ALA A 48 1.20 37.25 -20.19
C ALA A 48 0.30 38.08 -19.25
N MET A 49 -1.01 38.01 -19.47
CA MET A 49 -2.00 38.42 -18.47
C MET A 49 -1.78 37.58 -17.21
N SER A 50 -1.75 38.27 -16.07
CA SER A 50 -1.61 37.65 -14.75
C SER A 50 -2.68 36.57 -14.55
N ASP A 51 -2.29 35.39 -14.05
CA ASP A 51 -3.13 34.20 -13.85
C ASP A 51 -4.34 34.40 -12.90
N ASN A 52 -4.48 35.58 -12.30
CA ASN A 52 -5.54 35.90 -11.33
C ASN A 52 -6.87 36.39 -11.97
N GLN A 53 -7.03 36.35 -13.30
CA GLN A 53 -8.25 36.84 -13.98
C GLN A 53 -8.94 35.85 -14.91
N ARG A 54 -8.50 34.59 -14.94
CA ARG A 54 -9.25 33.55 -15.67
C ARG A 54 -10.41 33.04 -14.79
N PRO A 55 -11.65 33.06 -15.27
CA PRO A 55 -12.73 32.36 -14.59
C PRO A 55 -12.32 30.88 -14.46
N PRO A 56 -12.59 30.23 -13.30
CA PRO A 56 -12.26 28.82 -13.12
C PRO A 56 -12.93 28.01 -14.24
N LYS A 57 -12.14 27.19 -14.96
CA LYS A 57 -12.68 26.23 -15.92
C LYS A 57 -13.76 25.39 -15.23
N PRO A 58 -14.91 25.15 -15.89
CA PRO A 58 -15.92 24.24 -15.33
C PRO A 58 -15.23 22.90 -15.00
N LEU A 59 -15.32 22.50 -13.74
CA LEU A 59 -14.84 21.21 -13.29
C LEU A 59 -15.61 20.12 -14.05
N GLY A 60 -14.91 19.37 -14.91
CA GLY A 60 -15.45 18.16 -15.53
C GLY A 60 -15.87 17.14 -14.45
N ASP A 61 -16.53 16.05 -14.84
CA ASP A 61 -17.03 15.03 -13.89
C ASP A 61 -15.94 14.50 -12.93
N LYS A 62 -14.69 14.39 -13.37
CA LYS A 62 -13.55 14.02 -12.53
C LYS A 62 -13.26 15.03 -11.42
N GLY A 63 -13.41 16.33 -11.71
CA GLY A 63 -13.26 17.37 -10.70
C GLY A 63 -14.37 17.34 -9.64
N LYS A 64 -15.60 17.01 -10.03
CA LYS A 64 -16.71 16.82 -9.08
C LYS A 64 -16.46 15.64 -8.14
N GLN A 65 -15.92 14.53 -8.68
CA GLN A 65 -15.56 13.34 -7.91
C GLN A 65 -14.45 13.66 -6.89
N LEU A 66 -13.41 14.35 -7.33
CA LEU A 66 -12.32 14.77 -6.45
C LEU A 66 -12.79 15.67 -5.32
N ASN A 67 -13.65 16.64 -5.62
CA ASN A 67 -14.23 17.52 -4.61
C ASN A 67 -15.15 16.79 -3.63
N ALA A 68 -15.89 15.77 -4.09
CA ALA A 68 -16.68 14.92 -3.20
C ALA A 68 -15.77 14.11 -2.24
N ILE A 69 -14.67 13.58 -2.74
CA ILE A 69 -13.68 12.88 -1.89
C ILE A 69 -13.07 13.84 -0.87
N LEU A 70 -12.62 15.03 -1.30
CA LEU A 70 -12.01 16.03 -0.41
C LEU A 70 -12.98 16.51 0.67
N ARG A 71 -14.24 16.76 0.32
CA ARG A 71 -15.26 17.13 1.28
C ARG A 71 -15.43 16.10 2.38
N ASP A 72 -15.51 14.83 2.01
CA ASP A 72 -15.85 13.75 2.94
C ASP A 72 -14.62 13.23 3.72
N CYS A 73 -13.41 13.38 3.19
CA CYS A 73 -12.19 13.09 3.95
C CYS A 73 -11.70 14.29 4.79
N GLY A 74 -12.16 15.50 4.50
CA GLY A 74 -11.92 16.70 5.32
C GLY A 74 -10.44 16.88 5.69
N GLN A 75 -10.18 17.11 6.97
CA GLN A 75 -8.82 17.32 7.47
C GLN A 75 -7.90 16.10 7.28
N LEU A 76 -8.43 14.90 7.14
CA LEU A 76 -7.62 13.71 6.86
C LEU A 76 -6.81 13.84 5.56
N CYS A 77 -7.39 14.45 4.53
CA CYS A 77 -6.75 14.68 3.23
C CYS A 77 -5.92 15.98 3.16
N ASP A 78 -5.92 16.78 4.22
CA ASP A 78 -5.04 17.95 4.31
C ASP A 78 -3.63 17.50 4.69
N THR A 79 -2.73 17.46 3.71
CA THR A 79 -1.33 17.07 3.87
C THR A 79 -0.40 18.25 4.17
N SER A 80 -0.93 19.41 4.50
CA SER A 80 -0.18 20.56 5.03
C SER A 80 -0.04 20.55 6.57
N ARG A 81 -0.80 19.68 7.25
CA ARG A 81 -0.80 19.55 8.70
C ARG A 81 0.59 19.19 9.24
N LYS A 82 0.92 19.74 10.39
CA LYS A 82 2.15 19.37 11.11
C LYS A 82 1.84 18.26 12.12
N GLY A 83 2.72 17.28 12.21
CA GLY A 83 2.72 16.26 13.25
C GLY A 83 3.53 16.67 14.47
N SER A 84 3.36 15.97 15.58
CA SER A 84 4.30 15.99 16.70
C SER A 84 5.43 14.98 16.45
N PRO A 85 6.66 15.27 16.94
CA PRO A 85 7.77 14.34 16.77
C PRO A 85 7.44 12.94 17.31
N GLY A 86 7.72 11.92 16.51
CA GLY A 86 7.61 10.51 16.88
C GLY A 86 8.96 9.81 16.88
N PRO A 87 9.03 8.55 17.30
CA PRO A 87 10.29 7.78 17.33
C PRO A 87 10.90 7.56 15.95
N TYR A 88 10.10 7.57 14.91
CA TYR A 88 10.54 7.27 13.55
C TYR A 88 9.93 8.22 12.50
N PHE A 89 8.65 8.51 12.62
CA PHE A 89 7.93 9.50 11.85
C PHE A 89 7.18 10.45 12.77
N ASP A 90 6.87 11.63 12.28
CA ASP A 90 5.96 12.52 12.97
C ASP A 90 4.60 11.84 13.15
N HIS A 91 4.02 12.02 14.33
CA HIS A 91 2.67 11.56 14.63
C HIS A 91 1.66 12.63 14.22
N VAL A 92 0.90 12.35 13.18
CA VAL A 92 -0.16 13.23 12.67
C VAL A 92 -1.51 12.77 13.20
N THR A 93 -2.34 13.73 13.62
CA THR A 93 -3.71 13.47 14.07
C THR A 93 -4.72 14.28 13.25
N ALA A 94 -5.93 13.73 13.07
CA ALA A 94 -7.06 14.42 12.44
C ALA A 94 -8.37 13.83 12.94
N PRO A 95 -9.47 14.63 12.98
CA PRO A 95 -10.81 14.06 13.06
C PRO A 95 -11.06 13.17 11.85
N ILE A 96 -11.62 11.99 12.10
CA ILE A 96 -12.03 11.04 11.05
C ILE A 96 -13.54 10.86 11.15
N ASP A 97 -14.28 11.35 10.17
CA ASP A 97 -15.69 11.02 10.03
C ASP A 97 -15.83 9.68 9.29
N CYS A 98 -15.90 8.61 10.06
CA CYS A 98 -16.03 7.25 9.53
C CYS A 98 -17.27 7.08 8.67
N MET A 99 -18.40 7.71 9.04
CA MET A 99 -19.64 7.60 8.27
C MET A 99 -19.52 8.30 6.93
N ALA A 100 -18.92 9.50 6.88
CA ALA A 100 -18.68 10.21 5.63
C ALA A 100 -17.76 9.41 4.70
N LEU A 101 -16.64 8.87 5.22
CA LEU A 101 -15.71 8.06 4.44
C LEU A 101 -16.36 6.80 3.86
N PHE A 102 -17.23 6.12 4.61
CA PHE A 102 -17.91 4.92 4.12
C PHE A 102 -19.14 5.23 3.25
N LYS A 103 -19.79 6.39 3.39
CA LYS A 103 -20.89 6.81 2.52
C LYS A 103 -20.43 7.24 1.14
N ASN A 104 -19.18 7.68 0.98
CA ASN A 104 -18.64 8.16 -0.27
C ASN A 104 -18.41 7.02 -1.26
N ASP A 105 -19.25 6.94 -2.28
CA ASP A 105 -19.21 5.90 -3.33
C ASP A 105 -17.95 5.99 -4.20
N TYR A 106 -17.43 7.19 -4.39
CA TYR A 106 -16.26 7.40 -5.25
C TYR A 106 -14.97 6.78 -4.72
N ILE A 107 -14.93 6.41 -3.45
CA ILE A 107 -13.74 5.78 -2.86
C ILE A 107 -13.60 4.31 -3.31
N ASP A 108 -14.72 3.59 -3.41
CA ASP A 108 -14.72 2.15 -3.68
C ASP A 108 -15.00 1.79 -5.13
N LEU A 109 -15.75 2.65 -5.80
CA LEU A 109 -16.20 2.40 -7.15
C LEU A 109 -15.25 3.08 -8.12
N GLY A 110 -14.46 2.32 -8.84
CA GLY A 110 -13.98 2.77 -10.12
C GLY A 110 -15.20 3.00 -11.00
N HIS A 111 -15.77 4.20 -11.01
CA HIS A 111 -16.91 4.50 -11.86
C HIS A 111 -16.56 4.23 -13.32
N GLY A 112 -17.08 3.12 -13.83
CA GLY A 112 -16.96 2.74 -15.20
C GLY A 112 -15.81 1.84 -15.58
N GLN A 113 -15.10 1.21 -14.63
CA GLN A 113 -14.07 0.20 -14.97
C GLN A 113 -13.10 0.69 -16.06
N SER A 114 -12.84 1.99 -16.07
CA SER A 114 -12.00 2.60 -17.06
C SER A 114 -10.55 2.25 -16.79
N VAL A 115 -9.86 1.83 -17.83
CA VAL A 115 -8.41 1.71 -17.84
C VAL A 115 -7.82 3.03 -17.35
N ALA A 116 -6.94 2.98 -16.34
CA ALA A 116 -6.26 4.18 -15.88
C ALA A 116 -5.51 4.84 -17.05
N PRO A 117 -5.45 6.18 -17.15
CA PRO A 117 -4.68 6.85 -18.17
C PRO A 117 -3.20 6.51 -18.01
N LYS A 118 -2.45 6.49 -19.10
CA LYS A 118 -1.00 6.21 -19.07
C LYS A 118 -0.20 7.29 -18.37
N GLU A 119 -0.75 8.51 -18.33
CA GLU A 119 -0.10 9.64 -17.68
C GLU A 119 -1.00 10.20 -16.58
N MET A 120 -0.35 10.73 -15.55
CA MET A 120 -1.06 11.36 -14.43
C MET A 120 -1.85 12.57 -14.92
N PRO A 121 -3.17 12.61 -14.66
CA PRO A 121 -3.97 13.79 -15.00
C PRO A 121 -3.42 15.05 -14.32
N PRO A 122 -3.26 16.17 -15.07
CA PRO A 122 -2.69 17.39 -14.50
C PRO A 122 -3.38 17.91 -13.23
N GLU A 123 -4.70 17.76 -13.16
CA GLU A 123 -5.52 18.15 -12.01
C GLU A 123 -5.27 17.32 -10.74
N LEU A 124 -4.61 16.16 -10.86
CA LEU A 124 -4.31 15.27 -9.73
C LEU A 124 -2.85 15.33 -9.29
N VAL A 125 -1.99 16.00 -10.05
CA VAL A 125 -0.54 16.03 -9.79
C VAL A 125 -0.23 16.51 -8.39
N ASP A 126 -0.79 17.63 -7.98
CA ASP A 126 -0.52 18.22 -6.65
C ASP A 126 -0.93 17.27 -5.51
N GLY A 127 -2.08 16.63 -5.63
CA GLY A 127 -2.54 15.64 -4.65
C GLY A 127 -1.61 14.42 -4.56
N TYR A 128 -1.21 13.86 -5.70
CA TYR A 128 -0.33 12.70 -5.74
C TYR A 128 1.08 13.01 -5.27
N THR A 129 1.62 14.16 -5.65
CA THR A 129 2.99 14.57 -5.31
C THR A 129 3.09 15.32 -3.99
N MET A 130 1.95 15.56 -3.32
CA MET A 130 1.87 16.38 -2.10
C MET A 130 2.46 17.78 -2.31
N GLY A 131 2.03 18.45 -3.40
CA GLY A 131 2.53 19.77 -3.78
C GLY A 131 3.97 19.75 -4.33
N GLY A 132 4.33 18.74 -5.11
CA GLY A 132 5.65 18.59 -5.73
C GLY A 132 6.76 18.09 -4.81
N ARG A 133 6.46 17.74 -3.57
CA ARG A 133 7.46 17.23 -2.60
C ARG A 133 7.90 15.79 -2.87
N ILE A 134 7.08 15.00 -3.54
CA ILE A 134 7.34 13.58 -3.85
C ILE A 134 7.70 13.45 -5.32
N ARG A 135 8.76 12.71 -5.62
CA ARG A 135 9.21 12.46 -6.99
C ARG A 135 8.23 11.59 -7.76
N THR A 136 8.06 11.89 -9.04
CA THR A 136 7.24 11.07 -9.93
C THR A 136 8.11 10.13 -10.77
N GLY A 137 7.63 8.91 -10.98
CA GLY A 137 8.19 7.94 -11.91
C GLY A 137 7.11 7.38 -12.83
N LYS A 138 7.52 6.66 -13.87
CA LYS A 138 6.61 6.00 -14.80
C LYS A 138 6.65 4.50 -14.60
N LEU A 139 5.49 3.92 -14.36
CA LEU A 139 5.28 2.47 -14.33
C LEU A 139 3.79 2.23 -14.59
N TYR A 140 3.48 1.47 -15.62
CA TYR A 140 2.09 1.26 -16.01
C TYR A 140 1.72 -0.20 -15.97
N PHE A 141 0.66 -0.49 -15.20
CA PHE A 141 0.02 -1.79 -15.14
C PHE A 141 -1.48 -1.65 -15.45
N ASN A 142 -2.04 -2.66 -16.06
CA ASN A 142 -3.48 -2.76 -16.30
C ASN A 142 -3.95 -4.15 -15.86
N GLU A 143 -4.11 -4.33 -14.56
CA GLU A 143 -4.51 -5.60 -13.99
C GLU A 143 -6.02 -5.72 -13.76
N GLN A 144 -6.71 -4.60 -13.64
CA GLN A 144 -8.18 -4.41 -13.59
C GLN A 144 -8.98 -5.55 -12.94
N PHE A 145 -8.73 -5.80 -11.65
CA PHE A 145 -9.50 -6.82 -10.91
C PHE A 145 -10.95 -6.39 -10.68
N LEU A 146 -11.22 -5.08 -10.58
CA LEU A 146 -12.56 -4.53 -10.49
C LEU A 146 -13.22 -4.57 -11.87
N GLY A 147 -14.09 -5.56 -12.06
CA GLY A 147 -14.95 -5.67 -13.24
C GLY A 147 -14.43 -6.48 -14.40
N GLN A 148 -13.32 -7.19 -14.26
CA GLN A 148 -12.86 -8.12 -15.31
C GLN A 148 -13.19 -9.59 -15.01
N LYS A 149 -13.29 -10.37 -16.11
CA LYS A 149 -13.44 -11.84 -16.09
C LYS A 149 -12.14 -12.53 -15.70
N GLN A 150 -11.61 -12.22 -14.52
CA GLN A 150 -10.48 -12.97 -13.99
C GLN A 150 -10.97 -14.25 -13.32
N SER A 151 -10.16 -15.30 -13.37
CA SER A 151 -10.41 -16.50 -12.61
C SER A 151 -10.43 -16.16 -11.11
N ILE A 152 -11.49 -16.55 -10.43
CA ILE A 152 -11.61 -16.38 -8.97
C ILE A 152 -10.64 -17.35 -8.31
N PRO A 153 -9.63 -16.88 -7.55
CA PRO A 153 -8.73 -17.76 -6.82
C PRO A 153 -9.49 -18.61 -5.82
N VAL A 154 -9.10 -19.87 -5.67
CA VAL A 154 -9.63 -20.78 -4.65
C VAL A 154 -8.54 -21.06 -3.63
N TRP A 155 -8.78 -20.68 -2.39
CA TRP A 155 -7.90 -20.99 -1.26
C TRP A 155 -8.37 -22.27 -0.57
N THR A 156 -7.74 -23.39 -0.89
CA THR A 156 -8.10 -24.67 -0.26
C THR A 156 -7.53 -24.76 1.16
N VAL A 157 -8.16 -25.56 1.99
CA VAL A 157 -7.70 -25.84 3.36
C VAL A 157 -6.26 -26.35 3.38
N GLU A 158 -5.96 -27.28 2.46
CA GLU A 158 -4.64 -27.92 2.35
C GLU A 158 -3.56 -26.91 1.97
N ALA A 159 -3.86 -26.03 0.99
CA ALA A 159 -2.92 -25.00 0.55
C ALA A 159 -2.60 -24.01 1.66
N VAL A 160 -3.61 -23.50 2.37
CA VAL A 160 -3.44 -22.60 3.50
C VAL A 160 -2.67 -23.28 4.63
N ASN A 161 -3.05 -24.49 5.02
CA ASN A 161 -2.37 -25.23 6.08
C ASN A 161 -0.89 -25.52 5.74
N LYS A 162 -0.58 -25.84 4.47
CA LYS A 162 0.80 -25.98 4.02
C LYS A 162 1.60 -24.69 4.22
N MET A 163 1.03 -23.55 3.87
CA MET A 163 1.67 -22.24 4.07
C MET A 163 1.88 -21.94 5.56
N ILE A 164 0.91 -22.25 6.43
CA ILE A 164 1.07 -22.11 7.89
C ILE A 164 2.24 -22.96 8.39
N GLN A 165 2.36 -24.20 7.94
CA GLN A 165 3.48 -25.06 8.36
C GLN A 165 4.84 -24.54 7.85
N LEU A 166 4.90 -23.99 6.64
CA LEU A 166 6.11 -23.33 6.13
C LEU A 166 6.44 -22.05 6.91
N ALA A 167 5.42 -21.25 7.27
CA ALA A 167 5.60 -20.08 8.12
C ALA A 167 6.18 -20.45 9.49
N LYS A 168 5.62 -21.46 10.18
CA LYS A 168 6.15 -21.98 11.45
C LYS A 168 7.63 -22.33 11.41
N LYS A 169 8.08 -22.88 10.27
CA LYS A 169 9.49 -23.24 10.04
C LYS A 169 10.35 -22.05 9.58
N GLY A 170 9.79 -20.86 9.37
CA GLY A 170 10.51 -19.72 8.77
C GLY A 170 10.88 -19.93 7.30
N MET A 171 10.21 -20.85 6.60
CA MET A 171 10.50 -21.26 5.23
C MET A 171 9.48 -20.79 4.20
N LEU A 172 8.44 -20.08 4.62
CA LEU A 172 7.47 -19.50 3.69
C LEU A 172 8.10 -18.34 2.95
N GLU A 173 8.09 -18.40 1.62
CA GLU A 173 8.69 -17.34 0.80
C GLU A 173 7.73 -16.17 0.56
N GLY A 174 6.40 -16.42 0.58
CA GLY A 174 5.42 -15.40 0.23
C GLY A 174 5.61 -14.88 -1.20
N THR A 175 5.17 -13.65 -1.45
CA THR A 175 5.32 -13.01 -2.77
C THR A 175 6.69 -12.33 -2.93
N TYR A 176 7.30 -11.87 -1.83
CA TYR A 176 8.50 -11.02 -1.83
C TYR A 176 9.73 -11.72 -1.27
N GLY A 177 9.67 -13.03 -1.11
CA GLY A 177 10.76 -13.86 -0.60
C GLY A 177 10.73 -14.01 0.92
N ARG A 178 11.62 -14.89 1.38
CA ARG A 178 11.66 -15.34 2.77
C ARG A 178 12.00 -14.24 3.78
N ASN A 179 12.85 -13.30 3.39
CA ASN A 179 13.23 -12.19 4.27
C ASN A 179 12.05 -11.31 4.62
N ASP A 180 11.26 -10.88 3.62
CA ASP A 180 10.10 -10.02 3.85
C ASP A 180 8.98 -10.79 4.56
N THR A 181 8.81 -12.08 4.26
CA THR A 181 7.87 -12.94 5.00
C THR A 181 8.25 -13.06 6.48
N ASN A 182 9.53 -13.24 6.80
CA ASN A 182 9.99 -13.31 8.18
C ASN A 182 9.93 -11.94 8.88
N SER A 183 10.15 -10.84 8.16
CA SER A 183 9.91 -9.49 8.66
C SER A 183 8.44 -9.27 9.05
N LEU A 184 7.50 -9.71 8.21
CA LEU A 184 6.08 -9.68 8.55
C LEU A 184 5.79 -10.52 9.81
N ARG A 185 6.29 -11.76 9.87
CA ARG A 185 6.09 -12.63 11.03
C ARG A 185 6.65 -12.05 12.34
N ASP A 186 7.77 -11.34 12.25
CA ASP A 186 8.34 -10.61 13.39
C ASP A 186 7.43 -9.45 13.83
N GLY A 187 6.91 -8.66 12.89
CA GLY A 187 5.91 -7.63 13.17
C GLY A 187 4.64 -8.20 13.82
N LEU A 188 4.13 -9.34 13.32
CA LEU A 188 2.94 -10.00 13.87
C LEU A 188 3.14 -10.48 15.31
N LYS A 189 4.32 -10.98 15.67
CA LYS A 189 4.67 -11.35 17.06
C LYS A 189 4.67 -10.16 18.01
N ASN A 190 4.96 -8.97 17.47
CA ASN A 190 4.92 -7.70 18.21
C ASN A 190 3.56 -6.99 18.11
N THR A 191 2.51 -7.71 17.69
CA THR A 191 1.14 -7.19 17.56
C THR A 191 0.21 -7.94 18.53
N PRO A 192 0.03 -7.47 19.76
CA PRO A 192 -0.75 -8.19 20.78
C PRO A 192 -2.18 -8.54 20.36
N GLY A 193 -2.82 -7.72 19.53
CA GLY A 193 -4.18 -7.94 19.03
C GLY A 193 -4.34 -9.12 18.04
N ILE A 194 -3.25 -9.80 17.64
CA ILE A 194 -3.32 -10.98 16.77
C ILE A 194 -3.76 -12.22 17.54
N ILE A 195 -3.20 -12.44 18.74
CA ILE A 195 -3.44 -13.67 19.52
C ILE A 195 -4.92 -13.76 19.90
N ASN A 196 -5.58 -14.82 19.47
CA ASN A 196 -7.01 -15.05 19.62
C ASN A 196 -7.89 -13.90 19.08
N GLY A 197 -7.30 -13.04 18.22
CA GLY A 197 -7.94 -11.87 17.66
C GLY A 197 -8.75 -12.17 16.40
N ARG A 198 -9.69 -11.27 16.10
CA ARG A 198 -10.35 -11.13 14.81
C ARG A 198 -9.57 -10.09 13.99
N VAL A 199 -8.98 -10.52 12.88
CA VAL A 199 -8.00 -9.74 12.12
C VAL A 199 -8.53 -9.38 10.74
N LEU A 200 -8.38 -8.13 10.33
CA LEU A 200 -8.58 -7.69 8.95
C LEU A 200 -7.25 -7.77 8.21
N VAL A 201 -7.19 -8.48 7.09
CA VAL A 201 -6.06 -8.41 6.15
C VAL A 201 -6.50 -7.59 4.94
N ILE A 202 -5.74 -6.53 4.60
CA ILE A 202 -6.01 -5.68 3.44
C ILE A 202 -5.05 -6.05 2.31
N GLY A 203 -5.60 -6.53 1.21
CA GLY A 203 -4.90 -6.93 -0.01
C GLY A 203 -4.13 -8.23 0.16
N SER A 204 -4.54 -9.27 -0.52
CA SER A 204 -3.82 -10.54 -0.59
C SER A 204 -4.46 -11.41 -1.67
N ARG A 205 -3.75 -11.65 -2.77
CA ARG A 205 -4.23 -12.57 -3.80
C ARG A 205 -3.89 -14.04 -3.51
N ASN A 206 -2.76 -14.24 -2.86
CA ASN A 206 -2.31 -15.52 -2.34
C ASN A 206 -2.30 -15.47 -0.81
N PRO A 207 -2.80 -16.48 -0.09
CA PRO A 207 -3.03 -16.41 1.35
C PRO A 207 -1.77 -16.56 2.21
N TRP A 208 -0.64 -16.02 1.76
CA TRP A 208 0.61 -16.11 2.51
C TRP A 208 0.65 -15.17 3.72
N VAL A 209 0.04 -13.98 3.60
CA VAL A 209 -0.12 -13.05 4.74
C VAL A 209 -1.04 -13.66 5.77
N GLU A 210 -2.19 -14.21 5.31
CA GLU A 210 -3.16 -14.90 6.16
C GLU A 210 -2.55 -16.10 6.87
N ALA A 211 -1.71 -16.86 6.18
CA ALA A 211 -1.00 -17.98 6.78
C ALA A 211 -0.06 -17.53 7.91
N CYS A 212 0.63 -16.39 7.76
CA CYS A 212 1.45 -15.79 8.80
C CYS A 212 0.60 -15.29 9.97
N VAL A 213 -0.57 -14.69 9.70
CA VAL A 213 -1.50 -14.19 10.72
C VAL A 213 -2.13 -15.35 11.51
N LEU A 214 -2.50 -16.45 10.84
CA LEU A 214 -2.96 -17.69 11.51
C LEU A 214 -1.84 -18.34 12.33
N GLU A 215 -0.62 -18.38 11.80
CA GLU A 215 0.56 -18.89 12.51
C GLU A 215 0.82 -18.08 13.80
N ALA A 216 0.61 -16.77 13.76
CA ALA A 216 0.72 -15.89 14.91
C ALA A 216 -0.43 -16.01 15.93
N GLY A 217 -1.46 -16.83 15.64
CA GLY A 217 -2.50 -17.19 16.59
C GLY A 217 -3.83 -16.45 16.44
N ALA A 218 -4.11 -15.88 15.27
CA ALA A 218 -5.43 -15.28 15.00
C ALA A 218 -6.54 -16.33 15.05
N ARG A 219 -7.69 -15.93 15.60
CA ARG A 219 -8.89 -16.78 15.67
C ARG A 219 -9.67 -16.78 14.34
N GLU A 220 -9.80 -15.61 13.74
CA GLU A 220 -10.56 -15.38 12.53
C GLU A 220 -9.89 -14.28 11.70
N ILE A 221 -9.87 -14.47 10.41
CA ILE A 221 -9.38 -13.47 9.46
C ILE A 221 -10.48 -13.11 8.47
N VAL A 222 -10.63 -11.83 8.19
CA VAL A 222 -11.38 -11.32 7.06
C VAL A 222 -10.38 -10.67 6.11
N THR A 223 -10.28 -11.16 4.88
CA THR A 223 -9.45 -10.56 3.84
C THR A 223 -10.30 -9.64 2.98
N LEU A 224 -9.89 -8.38 2.89
CA LEU A 224 -10.45 -7.37 2.00
C LEU A 224 -9.59 -7.28 0.74
N GLU A 225 -10.14 -7.67 -0.41
CA GLU A 225 -9.45 -7.67 -1.69
C GLU A 225 -10.35 -7.11 -2.79
N TYR A 226 -9.77 -6.43 -3.77
CA TYR A 226 -10.52 -5.88 -4.91
C TYR A 226 -11.20 -6.98 -5.73
N GLY A 227 -10.52 -8.09 -5.96
CA GLY A 227 -11.06 -9.25 -6.66
C GLY A 227 -11.72 -10.24 -5.71
N ALA A 228 -12.80 -10.88 -6.16
CA ALA A 228 -13.42 -11.95 -5.40
C ALA A 228 -12.46 -13.14 -5.21
N ILE A 229 -12.46 -13.71 -4.01
CA ILE A 229 -11.70 -14.91 -3.65
C ILE A 229 -12.63 -15.93 -3.02
N ASN A 230 -12.47 -17.21 -3.37
CA ASN A 230 -13.24 -18.30 -2.79
C ASN A 230 -12.37 -19.03 -1.75
N SER A 231 -12.48 -18.64 -0.48
CA SER A 231 -11.79 -19.32 0.61
C SER A 231 -12.61 -20.55 1.07
N LYS A 232 -11.92 -21.68 1.23
CA LYS A 232 -12.47 -22.91 1.81
C LYS A 232 -11.96 -23.14 3.25
N HIS A 233 -11.02 -22.31 3.71
CA HIS A 233 -10.48 -22.43 5.05
C HIS A 233 -11.46 -21.87 6.10
N PRO A 234 -11.76 -22.61 7.18
CA PRO A 234 -12.83 -22.23 8.13
C PRO A 234 -12.57 -20.90 8.88
N GLN A 235 -11.31 -20.53 9.07
CA GLN A 235 -10.90 -19.30 9.75
C GLN A 235 -10.70 -18.11 8.80
N LEU A 236 -10.82 -18.29 7.48
CA LEU A 236 -10.61 -17.23 6.49
C LEU A 236 -11.91 -16.89 5.77
N LYS A 237 -12.39 -15.68 5.98
CA LYS A 237 -13.47 -15.06 5.20
C LYS A 237 -12.86 -14.03 4.25
N THR A 238 -13.53 -13.78 3.14
CA THR A 238 -13.09 -12.79 2.15
C THR A 238 -14.24 -11.85 1.83
N MET A 239 -13.93 -10.58 1.60
CA MET A 239 -14.90 -9.55 1.21
C MET A 239 -14.31 -8.68 0.11
N VAL A 240 -15.14 -8.20 -0.80
CA VAL A 240 -14.80 -7.13 -1.74
C VAL A 240 -15.14 -5.77 -1.13
N PRO A 241 -14.54 -4.65 -1.60
CA PRO A 241 -14.74 -3.32 -1.01
C PRO A 241 -16.20 -2.89 -0.87
N LEU A 242 -17.04 -3.20 -1.86
CA LEU A 242 -18.48 -2.87 -1.81
C LEU A 242 -19.23 -3.62 -0.72
N GLU A 243 -18.92 -4.89 -0.51
CA GLU A 243 -19.52 -5.69 0.55
C GLU A 243 -19.05 -5.19 1.93
N PHE A 244 -17.76 -4.92 2.08
CA PHE A 244 -17.17 -4.37 3.30
C PHE A 244 -17.82 -3.04 3.67
N ARG A 245 -17.95 -2.12 2.70
CA ARG A 245 -18.63 -0.84 2.87
C ARG A 245 -20.09 -1.01 3.30
N ARG A 246 -20.86 -1.84 2.59
CA ARG A 246 -22.26 -2.11 2.92
C ARG A 246 -22.39 -2.65 4.34
N ASN A 247 -21.58 -3.64 4.71
CA ASN A 247 -21.64 -4.24 6.05
C ASN A 247 -21.31 -3.21 7.15
N PHE A 248 -20.40 -2.27 6.89
CA PHE A 248 -20.12 -1.17 7.82
C PHE A 248 -21.33 -0.25 7.96
N LEU A 249 -21.90 0.23 6.86
CA LEU A 249 -23.03 1.16 6.85
C LEU A 249 -24.32 0.56 7.47
N GLU A 250 -24.50 -0.74 7.37
CA GLU A 250 -25.61 -1.50 7.94
C GLU A 250 -25.33 -1.98 9.37
N ASN A 251 -24.21 -1.57 10.00
CA ASN A 251 -23.76 -2.02 11.33
C ASN A 251 -23.64 -3.56 11.46
N LYS A 252 -23.36 -4.25 10.35
CA LYS A 252 -23.14 -5.71 10.30
C LYS A 252 -21.66 -6.10 10.40
N LEU A 253 -20.76 -5.13 10.31
CA LEU A 253 -19.32 -5.35 10.37
C LEU A 253 -18.83 -5.25 11.82
N GLU A 254 -18.53 -6.41 12.42
CA GLU A 254 -17.87 -6.43 13.72
C GLU A 254 -16.47 -5.83 13.64
N LYS A 255 -16.06 -5.07 14.67
CA LYS A 255 -14.73 -4.48 14.76
C LYS A 255 -13.64 -5.52 14.91
N PHE A 256 -12.44 -5.15 14.44
CA PHE A 256 -11.25 -5.99 14.44
C PHE A 256 -10.33 -5.65 15.62
N ASP A 257 -9.64 -6.67 16.13
CA ASP A 257 -8.60 -6.53 17.16
C ASP A 257 -7.30 -6.00 16.55
N ALA A 258 -7.03 -6.40 15.30
CA ALA A 258 -5.90 -5.90 14.53
C ALA A 258 -6.22 -5.82 13.03
N VAL A 259 -5.47 -4.97 12.33
CA VAL A 259 -5.44 -4.87 10.87
C VAL A 259 -4.02 -5.16 10.40
N VAL A 260 -3.88 -5.93 9.34
CA VAL A 260 -2.62 -6.29 8.72
C VAL A 260 -2.67 -5.94 7.24
N THR A 261 -1.63 -5.30 6.72
CA THR A 261 -1.46 -5.08 5.28
C THR A 261 0.01 -5.18 4.91
N PHE A 262 0.30 -5.84 3.81
CA PHE A 262 1.66 -5.99 3.31
C PHE A 262 1.69 -5.83 1.80
N SER A 263 2.39 -4.80 1.31
CA SER A 263 2.53 -4.48 -0.11
C SER A 263 1.18 -4.45 -0.86
N SER A 264 0.25 -3.64 -0.36
CA SER A 264 -1.09 -3.50 -0.93
C SER A 264 -1.56 -2.05 -1.00
N VAL A 265 -1.52 -1.32 0.12
CA VAL A 265 -2.09 0.03 0.20
C VAL A 265 -1.35 1.04 -0.66
N GLU A 266 -0.10 0.80 -1.01
CA GLU A 266 0.68 1.64 -1.92
C GLU A 266 0.09 1.74 -3.32
N HIS A 267 -0.79 0.82 -3.69
CA HIS A 267 -1.48 0.81 -4.98
C HIS A 267 -2.83 1.54 -4.94
N SER A 268 -3.39 1.75 -3.76
CA SER A 268 -4.76 2.29 -3.61
C SER A 268 -4.90 3.68 -4.20
N GLY A 269 -5.89 3.87 -5.05
CA GLY A 269 -6.17 5.13 -5.73
C GLY A 269 -5.31 5.40 -6.96
N LEU A 270 -4.53 4.43 -7.45
CA LEU A 270 -3.69 4.58 -8.64
C LEU A 270 -4.33 4.01 -9.92
N GLY A 271 -5.49 3.39 -9.82
CA GLY A 271 -6.22 2.81 -10.94
C GLY A 271 -5.62 1.51 -11.49
N ARG A 272 -4.60 0.95 -10.84
CA ARG A 272 -3.91 -0.28 -11.28
C ARG A 272 -4.86 -1.48 -11.34
N PHE A 273 -5.70 -1.61 -10.33
CA PHE A 273 -6.63 -2.74 -10.20
C PHE A 273 -8.06 -2.41 -10.64
N GLY A 274 -8.25 -1.32 -11.36
CA GLY A 274 -9.55 -0.80 -11.75
C GLY A 274 -10.21 0.09 -10.69
N ASP A 275 -9.48 0.38 -9.63
CA ASP A 275 -9.86 1.35 -8.61
C ASP A 275 -9.85 2.78 -9.16
N MET A 276 -10.61 3.65 -8.56
CA MET A 276 -10.70 5.04 -8.96
C MET A 276 -9.39 5.78 -8.71
N LEU A 277 -9.01 6.69 -9.62
CA LEU A 277 -7.90 7.60 -9.38
C LEU A 277 -8.22 8.53 -8.21
N ASN A 278 -7.48 8.35 -7.13
CA ASN A 278 -7.65 9.08 -5.88
C ASN A 278 -6.27 9.34 -5.24
N PRO A 279 -5.77 10.57 -5.23
CA PRO A 279 -4.49 10.90 -4.61
C PRO A 279 -4.35 10.47 -3.15
N TRP A 280 -5.45 10.39 -2.42
CA TRP A 280 -5.51 10.01 -0.99
C TRP A 280 -6.02 8.58 -0.77
N GLY A 281 -6.06 7.74 -1.80
CA GLY A 281 -6.62 6.39 -1.71
C GLY A 281 -5.98 5.53 -0.63
N ASP A 282 -4.67 5.57 -0.48
CA ASP A 282 -3.92 4.88 0.57
C ASP A 282 -4.23 5.43 1.98
N ILE A 283 -4.25 6.76 2.15
CA ILE A 283 -4.57 7.44 3.42
C ILE A 283 -5.99 7.08 3.85
N ILE A 284 -6.95 7.15 2.93
CA ILE A 284 -8.35 6.81 3.20
C ILE A 284 -8.52 5.33 3.54
N THR A 285 -7.77 4.44 2.86
CA THR A 285 -7.80 2.99 3.17
C THR A 285 -7.36 2.72 4.61
N ILE A 286 -6.27 3.34 5.06
CA ILE A 286 -5.79 3.18 6.43
C ILE A 286 -6.67 3.91 7.46
N ALA A 287 -7.31 5.03 7.07
CA ALA A 287 -8.32 5.68 7.93
C ALA A 287 -9.59 4.82 8.09
N ARG A 288 -10.06 4.14 7.04
CA ARG A 288 -11.15 3.16 7.15
C ARG A 288 -10.75 1.97 8.02
N ALA A 289 -9.50 1.51 7.93
CA ALA A 289 -8.97 0.51 8.85
C ALA A 289 -9.05 1.00 10.30
N TRP A 290 -8.71 2.26 10.58
CA TRP A 290 -8.86 2.87 11.91
C TRP A 290 -10.31 2.85 12.38
N CYS A 291 -11.28 3.16 11.51
CA CYS A 291 -12.71 3.17 11.83
C CYS A 291 -13.22 1.80 12.30
N VAL A 292 -12.77 0.72 11.68
CA VAL A 292 -13.23 -0.64 11.95
C VAL A 292 -12.40 -1.37 13.00
N THR A 293 -11.32 -0.77 13.47
CA THR A 293 -10.49 -1.33 14.54
C THR A 293 -11.05 -0.95 15.91
N LYS A 294 -11.02 -1.87 16.86
CA LYS A 294 -11.37 -1.63 18.27
C LYS A 294 -10.45 -0.57 18.88
N ASP A 295 -10.91 0.12 19.90
CA ASP A 295 -10.06 1.02 20.68
C ASP A 295 -8.94 0.22 21.35
N GLY A 296 -7.71 0.72 21.25
CA GLY A 296 -6.51 -0.01 21.69
C GLY A 296 -6.09 -1.15 20.76
N GLY A 297 -6.77 -1.35 19.62
CA GLY A 297 -6.35 -2.33 18.62
C GLY A 297 -5.14 -1.89 17.81
N TYR A 298 -4.70 -2.70 16.87
CA TYR A 298 -3.39 -2.59 16.23
C TYR A 298 -3.48 -2.53 14.70
N LEU A 299 -2.45 -1.91 14.09
CA LEU A 299 -2.17 -1.94 12.66
C LEU A 299 -0.75 -2.47 12.46
N THR A 300 -0.60 -3.54 11.69
CA THR A 300 0.69 -4.03 11.20
C THR A 300 0.77 -3.73 9.71
N ILE A 301 1.75 -2.92 9.30
CA ILE A 301 1.87 -2.44 7.93
C ILE A 301 3.28 -2.62 7.40
N GLY A 302 3.42 -3.31 6.26
CA GLY A 302 4.64 -3.37 5.46
C GLY A 302 4.40 -2.75 4.09
N VAL A 303 5.19 -1.75 3.73
CA VAL A 303 5.10 -1.03 2.44
C VAL A 303 6.51 -0.71 1.93
N PRO A 304 6.69 -0.49 0.62
CA PRO A 304 7.94 0.02 0.09
C PRO A 304 8.34 1.30 0.80
N TYR A 305 9.54 1.32 1.36
CA TYR A 305 9.99 2.37 2.23
C TYR A 305 11.42 2.81 1.93
N ASP A 306 11.59 4.12 1.75
CA ASP A 306 12.88 4.79 1.73
C ASP A 306 12.72 6.18 2.36
N PHE A 307 13.40 6.40 3.49
CA PHE A 307 13.22 7.59 4.30
C PHE A 307 13.42 8.90 3.54
N ASP A 308 14.38 8.96 2.64
CA ASP A 308 14.77 10.16 1.91
C ASP A 308 14.37 10.17 0.44
N ASN A 309 13.98 9.00 -0.11
CA ASN A 309 13.71 8.85 -1.54
C ASN A 309 12.27 8.40 -1.81
N GLU A 310 11.31 9.14 -1.27
CA GLU A 310 9.90 8.90 -1.55
C GLU A 310 9.57 9.11 -3.02
N TYR A 311 8.72 8.25 -3.54
CA TYR A 311 8.29 8.32 -4.92
C TYR A 311 6.83 7.92 -5.11
N ILE A 312 6.27 8.34 -6.23
CA ILE A 312 5.07 7.79 -6.81
C ILE A 312 5.35 7.38 -8.25
N ARG A 313 5.12 6.12 -8.58
CA ARG A 313 5.09 5.62 -9.95
C ARG A 313 3.62 5.51 -10.35
N PHE A 314 3.15 6.53 -11.07
CA PHE A 314 1.74 6.64 -11.38
C PHE A 314 1.21 5.35 -12.03
N ASN A 315 0.03 4.90 -11.59
CA ASN A 315 -0.59 3.61 -11.87
C ASN A 315 0.19 2.38 -11.31
N GLY A 316 1.42 2.53 -10.89
CA GLY A 316 2.22 1.44 -10.33
C GLY A 316 2.06 1.32 -8.81
N ASP A 317 2.81 2.14 -8.09
CA ASP A 317 2.92 2.10 -6.63
C ASP A 317 3.47 3.41 -6.04
N ARG A 318 3.45 3.49 -4.71
CA ARG A 318 4.11 4.52 -3.90
C ARG A 318 5.24 3.91 -3.09
N GLY A 319 6.36 4.62 -2.99
CA GLY A 319 7.37 4.42 -1.95
C GLY A 319 7.22 5.50 -0.88
N TYR A 320 7.19 5.09 0.36
CA TYR A 320 6.92 5.97 1.50
C TYR A 320 8.20 6.36 2.22
N GLY A 321 8.19 7.55 2.83
CA GLY A 321 9.25 8.06 3.67
C GLY A 321 8.74 9.14 4.62
N LYS A 322 9.58 10.11 4.94
CA LYS A 322 9.28 11.16 5.93
C LYS A 322 8.14 12.11 5.56
N ILE A 323 7.79 12.20 4.26
CA ILE A 323 6.78 13.15 3.78
C ILE A 323 5.38 12.56 3.87
N ARG A 324 5.15 11.36 3.31
CA ARG A 324 3.81 10.76 3.19
C ARG A 324 3.44 9.81 4.31
N TYR A 325 4.42 9.07 4.86
CA TYR A 325 4.13 8.04 5.87
C TYR A 325 3.40 8.58 7.10
N PRO A 326 3.70 9.79 7.62
CA PRO A 326 2.97 10.40 8.74
C PRO A 326 1.47 10.55 8.47
N TYR A 327 1.09 10.91 7.25
CA TYR A 327 -0.32 11.06 6.85
C TYR A 327 -0.99 9.72 6.60
N LEU A 328 -0.25 8.75 6.04
CA LEU A 328 -0.74 7.37 5.88
C LEU A 328 -1.18 6.80 7.23
N THR A 329 -0.43 7.08 8.29
CA THR A 329 -0.66 6.54 9.63
C THR A 329 -1.33 7.55 10.58
N THR A 330 -2.15 8.46 10.04
CA THR A 330 -2.93 9.43 10.85
C THR A 330 -3.73 8.71 11.95
N ASN A 331 -3.64 9.18 13.19
CA ASN A 331 -4.26 8.62 14.40
C ASN A 331 -3.75 7.23 14.81
N TRP A 332 -2.67 6.75 14.20
CA TRP A 332 -2.00 5.54 14.62
C TRP A 332 -0.70 5.88 15.34
N LYS A 333 -0.57 5.49 16.59
CA LYS A 333 0.63 5.72 17.39
C LYS A 333 1.61 4.57 17.19
N GLN A 334 2.85 4.87 16.85
CA GLN A 334 3.89 3.88 16.63
C GLN A 334 4.13 3.04 17.88
N TYR A 335 4.14 1.73 17.74
CA TYR A 335 4.29 0.75 18.80
C TYR A 335 5.57 -0.08 18.64
N TYR A 336 5.87 -0.54 17.42
CA TYR A 336 7.05 -1.33 17.11
C TYR A 336 7.60 -0.95 15.75
N ILE A 337 8.93 -0.93 15.63
CA ILE A 337 9.66 -0.69 14.38
C ILE A 337 10.33 -1.98 13.97
N GLY A 338 9.87 -2.59 12.89
CA GLY A 338 10.44 -3.80 12.34
C GLY A 338 11.55 -3.54 11.33
N TRP A 339 11.87 -4.56 10.57
CA TRP A 339 12.93 -4.60 9.58
C TRP A 339 12.39 -5.06 8.20
N GLY A 340 13.25 -5.36 7.25
CA GLY A 340 12.91 -5.84 5.91
C GLY A 340 13.08 -4.79 4.83
N VAL A 341 13.01 -5.19 3.57
CA VAL A 341 13.02 -4.29 2.41
C VAL A 341 11.70 -3.52 2.37
N GLN A 342 10.58 -4.22 2.52
CA GLN A 342 9.30 -3.61 2.88
C GLN A 342 9.18 -3.61 4.41
N ARG A 343 9.76 -2.58 5.02
CA ARG A 343 9.86 -2.52 6.47
C ARG A 343 8.50 -2.60 7.15
N VAL A 344 8.37 -3.54 8.07
CA VAL A 344 7.11 -3.75 8.80
C VAL A 344 7.09 -2.92 10.07
N HIS A 345 6.08 -2.09 10.22
CA HIS A 345 5.82 -1.32 11.43
C HIS A 345 4.54 -1.76 12.09
N VAL A 346 4.48 -1.67 13.42
CA VAL A 346 3.26 -1.89 14.19
C VAL A 346 2.85 -0.60 14.87
N PHE A 347 1.57 -0.31 14.81
CA PHE A 347 0.95 0.85 15.44
C PHE A 347 -0.19 0.40 16.33
N THR A 348 -0.50 1.20 17.35
CA THR A 348 -1.72 1.07 18.14
C THR A 348 -2.68 2.20 17.82
N LYS A 349 -3.98 1.90 17.81
CA LYS A 349 -5.02 2.89 17.59
C LYS A 349 -5.02 3.88 18.74
N SER A 350 -4.69 5.14 18.46
CA SER A 350 -4.83 6.22 19.44
C SER A 350 -6.28 6.70 19.49
N LYS A 351 -6.75 7.05 20.67
CA LYS A 351 -7.99 7.81 20.79
C LYS A 351 -7.71 9.20 20.21
N TYR A 352 -8.58 9.64 19.32
CA TYR A 352 -8.64 11.05 18.97
C TYR A 352 -9.26 11.79 20.16
N ILE A 353 -8.49 12.67 20.80
CA ILE A 353 -8.92 13.50 21.92
C ILE A 353 -9.36 14.84 21.40
#